data_15398065beeb85a4e243172b83c25a08
#
_entry.id   15398065beeb85a4e243172b83c25a08
#
_cell.length_a   1.000
_cell.length_b   1.000
_cell.length_c   1.000
_cell.angle_alpha   90.00
_cell.angle_beta   90.00
_cell.angle_gamma   90.00
#
_symmetry.space_group_name_H-M   'P 1'
#
loop_
_entity.id
_entity.type
_entity.pdbx_description
1 polymer ?
#
loop_
_entity_poly.entity_id
_entity_poly.type
_entity_poly.pdbx_seq_one_letter_code
_entity_poly.pdbx_strand_id
1 'polypeptide(L)'
;MVIIFLTACSAHQKKILIYANSKIQVDESQKNITVEDGTTQVEKELNFSGSDPVVLVVNSPRGNYSIEAPEDGYWLANLGTDTVVGSLQHTGSIRQTRVTQEQLQVQLDSLNKLVKGANISEAAKNYFIIPGKIAKITSLTGAKIFGPYTPVPSAFDAGSVPEVYKFYDIGEVYDIIHKLTEMSKYKYEKESGKTEDDDDSVYTIHPTKK
;
A
#
# COMPACT_ATOMS: atom_id res chain seq x y z
N MET A 1 15.73 39.67 -31.33
CA MET A 1 14.87 38.52 -31.07
C MET A 1 15.58 37.65 -30.03
N VAL A 2 15.18 37.75 -28.75
CA VAL A 2 15.81 37.01 -27.66
C VAL A 2 14.99 35.74 -27.48
N ILE A 3 15.58 34.58 -27.79
CA ILE A 3 14.95 33.27 -27.56
C ILE A 3 15.26 32.87 -26.11
N ILE A 4 14.27 33.02 -25.23
CA ILE A 4 14.35 32.52 -23.85
C ILE A 4 14.08 31.00 -23.90
N PHE A 5 15.13 30.19 -23.78
CA PHE A 5 15.00 28.77 -23.52
C PHE A 5 14.50 28.59 -22.09
N LEU A 6 13.19 28.35 -21.93
CA LEU A 6 12.64 27.81 -20.70
C LEU A 6 13.09 26.36 -20.62
N THR A 7 14.21 26.11 -19.98
CA THR A 7 14.55 24.76 -19.52
C THR A 7 13.55 24.42 -18.42
N ALA A 8 12.57 23.57 -18.75
CA ALA A 8 11.75 22.90 -17.76
C ALA A 8 12.68 22.00 -16.95
N CYS A 9 13.17 22.51 -15.84
CA CYS A 9 13.92 21.75 -14.87
C CYS A 9 12.93 20.76 -14.26
N SER A 10 12.94 19.51 -14.70
CA SER A 10 12.26 18.44 -13.97
C SER A 10 12.94 18.34 -12.61
N ALA A 11 12.30 18.87 -11.57
CA ALA A 11 12.86 18.88 -10.25
C ALA A 11 13.01 17.42 -9.79
N HIS A 12 14.26 16.99 -9.57
CA HIS A 12 14.56 15.72 -8.95
C HIS A 12 13.82 15.63 -7.60
N GLN A 13 12.98 14.65 -7.42
CA GLN A 13 12.16 14.52 -6.23
C GLN A 13 12.11 13.08 -5.73
N LYS A 14 12.35 12.93 -4.44
CA LYS A 14 12.20 11.68 -3.71
C LYS A 14 11.15 11.88 -2.62
N LYS A 15 10.07 11.11 -2.68
CA LYS A 15 9.07 11.02 -1.62
C LYS A 15 9.24 9.71 -0.89
N ILE A 16 9.22 9.75 0.43
CA ILE A 16 9.36 8.56 1.26
C ILE A 16 8.19 8.54 2.25
N LEU A 17 7.28 7.58 2.09
CA LEU A 17 6.28 7.28 3.10
C LEU A 17 6.92 6.37 4.15
N ILE A 18 7.02 6.85 5.36
CA ILE A 18 7.45 6.07 6.52
C ILE A 18 6.22 5.45 7.17
N TYR A 19 6.25 4.15 7.36
CA TYR A 19 5.31 3.38 8.15
C TYR A 19 6.00 2.88 9.42
N ALA A 20 5.34 3.05 10.56
CA ALA A 20 5.78 2.49 11.84
C ALA A 20 4.58 2.17 12.73
N ASN A 21 4.72 1.11 13.54
CA ASN A 21 3.77 0.79 14.61
C ASN A 21 4.35 1.17 16.00
N SER A 22 5.25 2.13 16.02
CA SER A 22 5.89 2.71 17.19
C SER A 22 5.99 4.21 17.01
N LYS A 23 6.12 4.96 18.09
CA LYS A 23 6.33 6.40 18.01
C LYS A 23 7.68 6.67 17.33
N ILE A 24 7.71 7.63 16.41
CA ILE A 24 8.92 8.07 15.73
C ILE A 24 9.15 9.56 15.90
N GLN A 25 10.41 9.95 15.99
CA GLN A 25 10.86 11.32 15.86
C GLN A 25 11.71 11.42 14.59
N VAL A 26 11.44 12.41 13.74
CA VAL A 26 12.14 12.60 12.47
C VAL A 26 12.80 13.96 12.48
N ASP A 27 14.11 13.97 12.35
CA ASP A 27 14.92 15.14 12.04
C ASP A 27 15.28 15.10 10.56
N GLU A 28 14.52 15.85 9.75
CA GLU A 28 14.71 15.90 8.31
C GLU A 28 16.03 16.57 7.92
N SER A 29 16.52 17.54 8.74
CA SER A 29 17.74 18.27 8.50
C SER A 29 18.99 17.37 8.65
N GLN A 30 18.97 16.49 9.65
CA GLN A 30 20.02 15.53 9.92
C GLN A 30 19.77 14.19 9.22
N LYS A 31 18.65 14.05 8.54
CA LYS A 31 18.21 12.77 7.92
C LYS A 31 18.23 11.62 8.93
N ASN A 32 17.73 11.89 10.12
CA ASN A 32 17.75 10.95 11.25
C ASN A 32 16.33 10.63 11.71
N ILE A 33 16.09 9.36 12.01
CA ILE A 33 14.82 8.87 12.53
C ILE A 33 15.12 8.11 13.82
N THR A 34 14.46 8.50 14.90
CA THR A 34 14.48 7.76 16.16
C THR A 34 13.15 7.03 16.30
N VAL A 35 13.21 5.71 16.46
CA VAL A 35 12.06 4.86 16.76
C VAL A 35 12.07 4.57 18.25
N GLU A 36 11.00 4.93 18.95
CA GLU A 36 10.83 4.71 20.39
C GLU A 36 10.07 3.41 20.65
N ASP A 37 10.21 2.86 21.85
CA ASP A 37 9.35 1.77 22.30
C ASP A 37 7.90 2.24 22.46
N GLY A 38 6.96 1.35 22.18
CA GLY A 38 5.54 1.62 22.31
C GLY A 38 4.73 1.15 21.11
N THR A 39 3.42 1.39 21.18
CA THR A 39 2.47 1.06 20.13
C THR A 39 1.77 2.33 19.65
N THR A 40 2.26 2.91 18.58
CA THR A 40 1.66 4.11 17.99
C THR A 40 1.65 3.96 16.48
N GLN A 41 0.50 4.07 15.88
CA GLN A 41 0.36 4.01 14.43
C GLN A 41 0.85 5.31 13.81
N VAL A 42 1.89 5.25 12.99
CA VAL A 42 2.48 6.41 12.34
C VAL A 42 2.64 6.15 10.84
N GLU A 43 2.16 7.11 10.07
CA GLU A 43 2.47 7.27 8.64
C GLU A 43 2.92 8.70 8.43
N LYS A 44 4.14 8.88 7.94
CA LYS A 44 4.72 10.20 7.70
C LYS A 44 5.38 10.25 6.33
N GLU A 45 4.95 11.20 5.50
CA GLU A 45 5.61 11.47 4.22
C GLU A 45 6.75 12.47 4.42
N LEU A 46 7.92 12.13 3.86
CA LEU A 46 9.08 13.00 3.75
C LEU A 46 9.32 13.31 2.28
N ASN A 47 9.72 14.56 2.01
CA ASN A 47 9.96 15.05 0.66
C ASN A 47 11.37 15.61 0.55
N PHE A 48 12.16 15.09 -0.37
CA PHE A 48 13.52 15.51 -0.63
C PHE A 48 13.67 15.95 -2.08
N SER A 49 14.39 17.04 -2.28
CA SER A 49 14.75 17.56 -3.60
C SER A 49 16.24 17.35 -3.87
N GLY A 50 16.61 17.16 -5.12
CA GLY A 50 17.99 16.99 -5.56
C GLY A 50 18.28 15.61 -6.12
N SER A 51 19.36 15.52 -6.90
CA SER A 51 19.79 14.29 -7.59
C SER A 51 20.45 13.26 -6.66
N ASP A 52 21.04 13.74 -5.55
CA ASP A 52 21.82 12.88 -4.65
C ASP A 52 20.97 11.84 -3.95
N PRO A 53 21.51 10.64 -3.66
CA PRO A 53 20.85 9.65 -2.83
C PRO A 53 20.43 10.21 -1.46
N VAL A 54 19.26 9.82 -1.00
CA VAL A 54 18.79 10.14 0.36
C VAL A 54 19.04 8.94 1.25
N VAL A 55 19.94 9.11 2.21
CA VAL A 55 20.22 8.11 3.24
C VAL A 55 19.62 8.60 4.55
N LEU A 56 18.71 7.81 5.13
CA LEU A 56 18.13 8.06 6.45
C LEU A 56 18.75 7.10 7.47
N VAL A 57 19.31 7.65 8.53
CA VAL A 57 19.83 6.87 9.66
C VAL A 57 18.66 6.59 10.60
N VAL A 58 18.46 5.32 10.93
CA VAL A 58 17.38 4.87 11.82
C VAL A 58 17.99 4.36 13.12
N ASN A 59 17.67 5.02 14.21
CA ASN A 59 18.02 4.60 15.56
C ASN A 59 16.80 3.93 16.19
N SER A 60 16.88 2.65 16.51
CA SER A 60 15.77 1.90 17.08
C SER A 60 16.21 1.02 18.24
N PRO A 61 15.30 0.60 19.11
CA PRO A 61 15.58 -0.35 20.19
C PRO A 61 16.16 -1.68 19.70
N ARG A 62 15.91 -2.03 18.43
CA ARG A 62 16.45 -3.25 17.79
C ARG A 62 17.81 -3.07 17.15
N GLY A 63 18.40 -1.88 17.24
CA GLY A 63 19.69 -1.52 16.65
C GLY A 63 19.58 -0.40 15.63
N ASN A 64 20.74 0.13 15.28
CA ASN A 64 20.85 1.22 14.32
C ASN A 64 21.12 0.67 12.92
N TYR A 65 20.47 1.24 11.93
CA TYR A 65 20.65 0.88 10.52
C TYR A 65 20.36 2.10 9.63
N SER A 66 20.63 1.98 8.35
CA SER A 66 20.27 3.00 7.38
C SER A 66 19.37 2.43 6.30
N ILE A 67 18.50 3.30 5.76
CA ILE A 67 17.69 3.05 4.57
C ILE A 67 18.06 4.09 3.52
N GLU A 68 18.01 3.71 2.25
CA GLU A 68 18.47 4.56 1.16
C GLU A 68 17.46 4.61 0.04
N ALA A 69 17.15 5.84 -0.43
CA ALA A 69 16.43 6.12 -1.67
C ALA A 69 17.42 6.70 -2.69
N PRO A 70 18.03 5.86 -3.55
CA PRO A 70 19.13 6.28 -4.42
C PRO A 70 18.70 7.13 -5.60
N GLU A 71 17.45 7.01 -6.03
CA GLU A 71 16.93 7.66 -7.24
C GLU A 71 15.56 8.31 -7.02
N ASP A 72 15.13 9.13 -7.98
CA ASP A 72 13.83 9.79 -7.93
C ASP A 72 12.68 8.77 -7.92
N GLY A 73 11.60 9.16 -7.26
CA GLY A 73 10.40 8.35 -7.16
C GLY A 73 9.71 8.43 -5.81
N TYR A 74 8.71 7.59 -5.65
CA TYR A 74 7.98 7.44 -4.41
C TYR A 74 8.32 6.09 -3.76
N TRP A 75 8.78 6.14 -2.54
CA TRP A 75 9.32 5.03 -1.75
C TRP A 75 8.43 4.75 -0.54
N LEU A 76 8.43 3.53 -0.05
CA LEU A 76 7.85 3.17 1.24
C LEU A 76 8.93 2.53 2.11
N ALA A 77 9.11 3.07 3.32
CA ALA A 77 10.01 2.57 4.35
C ALA A 77 9.19 1.92 5.47
N ASN A 78 9.40 0.63 5.69
CA ASN A 78 8.78 -0.12 6.78
C ASN A 78 9.68 -0.10 8.02
N LEU A 79 9.38 0.78 8.97
CA LEU A 79 10.04 0.82 10.29
C LEU A 79 9.22 0.09 11.37
N GLY A 80 8.15 -0.55 10.99
CA GLY A 80 7.29 -1.35 11.88
C GLY A 80 7.91 -2.69 12.28
N THR A 81 7.13 -3.49 13.00
CA THR A 81 7.51 -4.85 13.45
C THR A 81 7.11 -5.93 12.48
N ASP A 82 6.11 -5.66 11.67
CA ASP A 82 5.50 -6.63 10.79
C ASP A 82 5.75 -6.30 9.32
N THR A 83 5.64 -7.30 8.47
CA THR A 83 5.77 -7.11 7.03
C THR A 83 4.58 -6.31 6.51
N VAL A 84 4.87 -5.38 5.61
CA VAL A 84 3.86 -4.61 4.88
C VAL A 84 3.78 -5.12 3.46
N VAL A 85 2.57 -5.39 3.01
CA VAL A 85 2.30 -5.86 1.65
C VAL A 85 1.34 -4.90 0.95
N GLY A 86 1.48 -4.74 -0.35
CA GLY A 86 0.64 -3.82 -1.08
C GLY A 86 0.69 -4.00 -2.59
N SER A 87 -0.25 -3.35 -3.26
CA SER A 87 -0.35 -3.41 -4.71
C SER A 87 -0.98 -2.14 -5.30
N LEU A 88 -0.80 -2.00 -6.62
CA LEU A 88 -1.52 -1.01 -7.40
C LEU A 88 -3.04 -1.27 -7.30
N GLN A 89 -3.80 -0.22 -7.05
CA GLN A 89 -5.25 -0.27 -7.03
C GLN A 89 -5.81 0.09 -8.40
N HIS A 90 -6.72 -0.74 -8.89
CA HIS A 90 -7.49 -0.40 -10.09
C HIS A 90 -8.62 0.54 -9.72
N THR A 91 -8.47 1.82 -10.07
CA THR A 91 -9.40 2.90 -9.72
C THR A 91 -10.53 3.06 -10.76
N GLY A 92 -10.84 2.04 -11.52
CA GLY A 92 -12.03 2.04 -12.37
C GLY A 92 -13.31 2.10 -11.54
N SER A 93 -14.35 2.78 -12.05
CA SER A 93 -15.68 2.77 -11.43
C SER A 93 -16.12 1.31 -11.26
N ILE A 94 -16.06 0.83 -10.03
CA ILE A 94 -16.64 -0.46 -9.67
C ILE A 94 -18.16 -0.25 -9.79
N ARG A 95 -18.70 -0.48 -10.99
CA ARG A 95 -20.12 -0.85 -11.04
C ARG A 95 -20.22 -2.07 -10.14
N GLN A 96 -21.09 -2.01 -9.15
CA GLN A 96 -21.40 -3.12 -8.25
C GLN A 96 -21.88 -4.31 -9.10
N THR A 97 -20.95 -5.01 -9.70
CA THR A 97 -21.21 -6.27 -10.39
C THR A 97 -21.10 -7.35 -9.32
N ARG A 98 -22.07 -8.20 -9.26
CA ARG A 98 -22.05 -9.39 -8.39
C ARG A 98 -20.72 -10.11 -8.59
N VAL A 99 -19.90 -10.19 -7.56
CA VAL A 99 -18.60 -10.88 -7.62
C VAL A 99 -18.88 -12.37 -7.85
N THR A 100 -18.35 -12.94 -8.93
CA THR A 100 -18.53 -14.37 -9.21
C THR A 100 -17.62 -15.24 -8.32
N GLN A 101 -17.90 -16.52 -8.26
CA GLN A 101 -17.08 -17.49 -7.52
C GLN A 101 -15.63 -17.52 -8.08
N GLU A 102 -15.50 -17.50 -9.40
CA GLU A 102 -14.20 -17.47 -10.05
C GLU A 102 -13.41 -16.19 -9.71
N GLN A 103 -14.08 -15.05 -9.67
CA GLN A 103 -13.45 -13.77 -9.28
C GLN A 103 -12.98 -13.82 -7.83
N LEU A 104 -13.78 -14.39 -6.92
CA LEU A 104 -13.38 -14.61 -5.53
C LEU A 104 -12.15 -15.51 -5.43
N GLN A 105 -12.11 -16.61 -6.16
CA GLN A 105 -10.97 -17.51 -6.17
C GLN A 105 -9.71 -16.83 -6.71
N VAL A 106 -9.81 -16.09 -7.80
CA VAL A 106 -8.69 -15.32 -8.35
C VAL A 106 -8.15 -14.30 -7.33
N GLN A 107 -9.04 -13.62 -6.60
CA GLN A 107 -8.63 -12.69 -5.54
C GLN A 107 -7.92 -13.41 -4.39
N LEU A 108 -8.47 -14.54 -3.94
CA LEU A 108 -7.86 -15.35 -2.88
C LEU A 108 -6.46 -15.86 -3.29
N ASP A 109 -6.31 -16.35 -4.51
CA ASP A 109 -5.02 -16.83 -5.02
C ASP A 109 -3.99 -15.68 -5.12
N SER A 110 -4.43 -14.50 -5.54
CA SER A 110 -3.59 -13.31 -5.61
C SER A 110 -3.11 -12.88 -4.21
N LEU A 111 -4.01 -12.79 -3.24
CA LEU A 111 -3.67 -12.43 -1.87
C LEU A 111 -2.77 -13.48 -1.21
N ASN A 112 -3.04 -14.78 -1.42
CA ASN A 112 -2.20 -15.86 -0.93
C ASN A 112 -0.78 -15.84 -1.52
N LYS A 113 -0.62 -15.45 -2.77
CA LYS A 113 0.70 -15.24 -3.38
C LYS A 113 1.40 -14.03 -2.74
N LEU A 114 0.68 -12.94 -2.55
CA LEU A 114 1.21 -11.71 -1.98
C LEU A 114 1.76 -11.91 -0.56
N VAL A 115 1.00 -12.55 0.34
CA VAL A 115 1.43 -12.81 1.73
C VAL A 115 2.60 -13.81 1.83
N LYS A 116 2.83 -14.61 0.80
CA LYS A 116 3.98 -15.50 0.70
C LYS A 116 5.20 -14.85 0.04
N GLY A 117 5.13 -13.57 -0.30
CA GLY A 117 6.17 -12.87 -1.04
C GLY A 117 6.37 -13.41 -2.46
N ALA A 118 5.36 -14.07 -3.02
CA ALA A 118 5.38 -14.55 -4.39
C ALA A 118 4.80 -13.50 -5.35
N ASN A 119 5.31 -13.48 -6.60
CA ASN A 119 4.91 -12.52 -7.62
C ASN A 119 5.19 -11.05 -7.21
N ILE A 120 6.30 -10.85 -6.48
CA ILE A 120 6.77 -9.54 -6.06
C ILE A 120 7.71 -8.99 -7.11
N SER A 121 7.28 -7.94 -7.80
CA SER A 121 8.11 -7.23 -8.77
C SER A 121 7.52 -5.85 -9.06
N GLU A 122 8.37 -4.94 -9.53
CA GLU A 122 7.94 -3.63 -10.03
C GLU A 122 6.98 -3.78 -11.24
N ALA A 123 7.23 -4.75 -12.12
CA ALA A 123 6.37 -5.04 -13.25
C ALA A 123 4.97 -5.54 -12.83
N ALA A 124 4.89 -6.38 -11.80
CA ALA A 124 3.63 -6.84 -11.22
C ALA A 124 2.96 -5.79 -10.32
N LYS A 125 3.69 -4.73 -9.97
CA LYS A 125 3.28 -3.68 -9.02
C LYS A 125 2.74 -4.24 -7.70
N ASN A 126 3.39 -5.30 -7.24
CA ASN A 126 3.16 -5.97 -5.97
C ASN A 126 4.41 -5.85 -5.09
N TYR A 127 4.20 -5.58 -3.82
CA TYR A 127 5.26 -5.29 -2.88
C TYR A 127 5.12 -6.11 -1.61
N PHE A 128 6.27 -6.53 -1.07
CA PHE A 128 6.40 -7.27 0.18
C PHE A 128 7.62 -6.70 0.91
N ILE A 129 7.37 -5.82 1.89
CA ILE A 129 8.41 -5.01 2.51
C ILE A 129 8.54 -5.45 3.96
N ILE A 130 9.62 -6.15 4.25
CA ILE A 130 9.93 -6.63 5.61
C ILE A 130 10.39 -5.48 6.51
N PRO A 131 10.30 -5.63 7.84
CA PRO A 131 10.79 -4.65 8.81
C PRO A 131 12.22 -4.18 8.53
N GLY A 132 12.44 -2.88 8.67
CA GLY A 132 13.75 -2.24 8.45
C GLY A 132 14.15 -2.08 6.98
N LYS A 133 13.24 -2.31 6.03
CA LYS A 133 13.51 -2.16 4.60
C LYS A 133 12.72 -1.02 3.98
N ILE A 134 13.28 -0.52 2.88
CA ILE A 134 12.64 0.46 2.00
C ILE A 134 12.51 -0.14 0.59
N ALA A 135 11.45 0.19 -0.10
CA ALA A 135 11.24 -0.21 -1.49
C ALA A 135 10.74 0.98 -2.33
N LYS A 136 11.23 1.07 -3.56
CA LYS A 136 10.67 1.99 -4.56
C LYS A 136 9.34 1.44 -5.03
N ILE A 137 8.31 2.26 -4.96
CA ILE A 137 6.95 1.90 -5.34
C ILE A 137 6.66 2.33 -6.78
N THR A 138 7.08 3.53 -7.12
CA THR A 138 6.90 4.06 -8.47
C THR A 138 7.86 5.20 -8.73
N SER A 139 8.18 5.43 -10.00
CA SER A 139 8.94 6.62 -10.43
C SER A 139 8.05 7.87 -10.48
N LEU A 140 6.73 7.73 -10.37
CA LEU A 140 5.77 8.82 -10.47
C LEU A 140 5.55 9.48 -9.10
N THR A 141 6.21 10.60 -8.87
CA THR A 141 6.07 11.37 -7.60
C THR A 141 4.67 11.96 -7.39
N GLY A 142 3.84 12.02 -8.45
CA GLY A 142 2.42 12.37 -8.39
C GLY A 142 1.49 11.23 -7.99
N ALA A 143 2.00 10.00 -7.87
CA ALA A 143 1.22 8.87 -7.37
C ALA A 143 0.72 9.09 -5.94
N LYS A 144 -0.29 8.31 -5.54
CA LYS A 144 -0.77 8.25 -4.14
C LYS A 144 -0.47 6.90 -3.54
N ILE A 145 0.18 6.92 -2.39
CA ILE A 145 0.46 5.72 -1.60
C ILE A 145 -0.28 5.85 -0.28
N PHE A 146 -1.18 4.92 -0.03
CA PHE A 146 -1.90 4.78 1.23
C PHE A 146 -1.24 3.64 2.03
N GLY A 147 -0.74 3.94 3.19
CA GLY A 147 -0.16 2.97 4.10
C GLY A 147 -1.23 2.14 4.84
N PRO A 148 -0.83 1.24 5.74
CA PRO A 148 -1.75 0.36 6.47
C PRO A 148 -2.83 1.11 7.23
N TYR A 149 -2.51 2.25 7.84
CA TYR A 149 -3.44 2.97 8.72
C TYR A 149 -4.33 3.97 7.99
N THR A 150 -3.94 4.43 6.80
CA THR A 150 -4.72 5.39 6.02
C THR A 150 -5.62 4.67 5.03
N PRO A 151 -6.96 4.73 5.19
CA PRO A 151 -7.89 4.15 4.23
C PRO A 151 -7.87 4.93 2.92
N VAL A 152 -8.11 4.24 1.80
CA VAL A 152 -8.37 4.92 0.53
C VAL A 152 -9.73 5.63 0.64
N PRO A 153 -9.81 6.95 0.40
CA PRO A 153 -11.07 7.67 0.48
C PRO A 153 -12.11 7.15 -0.51
N SER A 154 -13.36 7.00 -0.08
CA SER A 154 -14.45 6.50 -0.93
C SER A 154 -14.79 7.42 -2.11
N ALA A 155 -14.55 8.72 -1.95
CA ALA A 155 -14.76 9.75 -2.98
C ALA A 155 -13.44 10.18 -3.63
N PHE A 156 -12.47 9.28 -3.74
CA PHE A 156 -11.19 9.58 -4.34
C PHE A 156 -11.32 9.70 -5.86
N ASP A 157 -11.04 10.90 -6.38
CA ASP A 157 -10.97 11.13 -7.82
C ASP A 157 -9.64 10.60 -8.38
N ALA A 158 -9.67 9.34 -8.77
CA ALA A 158 -8.53 8.67 -9.36
C ALA A 158 -8.17 9.18 -10.77
N GLY A 159 -9.07 9.89 -11.44
CA GLY A 159 -8.85 10.38 -12.79
C GLY A 159 -7.75 11.42 -12.89
N SER A 160 -7.42 12.10 -11.79
CA SER A 160 -6.34 13.08 -11.69
C SER A 160 -5.01 12.51 -11.18
N VAL A 161 -4.97 11.25 -10.76
CA VAL A 161 -3.80 10.61 -10.15
C VAL A 161 -3.28 9.49 -11.04
N PRO A 162 -1.99 9.50 -11.40
CA PRO A 162 -1.44 8.53 -12.35
C PRO A 162 -1.45 7.09 -11.81
N GLU A 163 -1.23 6.92 -10.52
CA GLU A 163 -1.20 5.61 -9.86
C GLU A 163 -1.64 5.73 -8.40
N VAL A 164 -2.37 4.72 -7.93
CA VAL A 164 -2.83 4.62 -6.54
C VAL A 164 -2.41 3.28 -5.98
N TYR A 165 -1.69 3.29 -4.86
CA TYR A 165 -1.25 2.08 -4.16
C TYR A 165 -1.87 2.02 -2.78
N LYS A 166 -2.30 0.83 -2.36
CA LYS A 166 -2.72 0.56 -0.98
C LYS A 166 -1.82 -0.52 -0.38
N PHE A 167 -1.33 -0.23 0.79
CA PHE A 167 -0.55 -1.14 1.61
C PHE A 167 -1.35 -1.57 2.84
N TYR A 168 -1.06 -2.75 3.31
CA TYR A 168 -1.68 -3.39 4.45
C TYR A 168 -0.61 -4.00 5.34
N ASP A 169 -0.87 -4.04 6.62
CA ASP A 169 -0.16 -4.94 7.51
C ASP A 169 -0.45 -6.39 7.10
N ILE A 170 0.56 -7.26 7.15
CA ILE A 170 0.39 -8.66 6.71
C ILE A 170 -0.69 -9.39 7.51
N GLY A 171 -0.86 -9.05 8.79
CA GLY A 171 -1.92 -9.60 9.65
C GLY A 171 -3.30 -9.24 9.12
N GLU A 172 -3.50 -7.98 8.71
CA GLU A 172 -4.76 -7.52 8.11
C GLU A 172 -5.09 -8.29 6.83
N VAL A 173 -4.09 -8.60 6.01
CA VAL A 173 -4.32 -9.38 4.78
C VAL A 173 -4.72 -10.82 5.10
N TYR A 174 -4.16 -11.44 6.13
CA TYR A 174 -4.63 -12.76 6.59
C TYR A 174 -6.10 -12.73 7.03
N ASP A 175 -6.53 -11.68 7.72
CA ASP A 175 -7.94 -11.50 8.10
C ASP A 175 -8.85 -11.34 6.87
N ILE A 176 -8.39 -10.60 5.85
CA ILE A 176 -9.11 -10.46 4.58
C ILE A 176 -9.22 -11.82 3.89
N ILE A 177 -8.12 -12.57 3.78
CA ILE A 177 -8.11 -13.93 3.18
C ILE A 177 -9.11 -14.83 3.90
N HIS A 178 -9.11 -14.82 5.23
CA HIS A 178 -10.04 -15.61 6.03
C HIS A 178 -11.50 -15.27 5.71
N LYS A 179 -11.86 -13.99 5.73
CA LYS A 179 -13.21 -13.50 5.40
C LYS A 179 -13.64 -13.89 3.98
N LEU A 180 -12.77 -13.71 2.99
CA LEU A 180 -13.07 -14.09 1.61
C LEU A 180 -13.23 -15.60 1.45
N THR A 181 -12.45 -16.39 2.19
CA THR A 181 -12.57 -17.86 2.19
C THR A 181 -13.92 -18.31 2.75
N GLU A 182 -14.37 -17.72 3.85
CA GLU A 182 -15.70 -18.02 4.41
C GLU A 182 -16.82 -17.60 3.45
N MET A 183 -16.71 -16.45 2.83
CA MET A 183 -17.67 -16.00 1.81
C MET A 183 -17.72 -16.95 0.60
N SER A 184 -16.56 -17.45 0.17
CA SER A 184 -16.46 -18.42 -0.94
C SER A 184 -17.19 -19.72 -0.61
N LYS A 185 -17.02 -20.27 0.61
CA LYS A 185 -17.72 -21.48 1.06
C LYS A 185 -19.24 -21.28 1.09
N TYR A 186 -19.70 -20.19 1.70
CA TYR A 186 -21.13 -19.87 1.80
C TYR A 186 -21.78 -19.75 0.42
N LYS A 187 -21.12 -19.13 -0.54
CA LYS A 187 -21.62 -18.95 -1.90
C LYS A 187 -21.69 -20.28 -2.64
N TYR A 188 -20.67 -21.14 -2.47
CA TYR A 188 -20.67 -22.48 -3.05
C TYR A 188 -21.81 -23.35 -2.51
N GLU A 189 -22.04 -23.35 -1.21
CA GLU A 189 -23.14 -24.08 -0.59
C GLU A 189 -24.50 -23.60 -1.08
N LYS A 190 -24.70 -22.29 -1.24
CA LYS A 190 -25.94 -21.71 -1.77
C LYS A 190 -26.14 -22.04 -3.25
N GLU A 191 -25.09 -22.08 -4.07
CA GLU A 191 -25.16 -22.43 -5.49
C GLU A 191 -25.31 -23.94 -5.72
N SER A 192 -24.70 -24.76 -4.89
CA SER A 192 -24.79 -26.23 -4.95
C SER A 192 -26.09 -26.77 -4.35
N GLY A 193 -26.74 -26.04 -3.46
CA GLY A 193 -28.00 -26.40 -2.80
C GLY A 193 -29.27 -25.90 -3.51
N LYS A 194 -29.18 -25.26 -4.67
CA LYS A 194 -30.34 -24.81 -5.44
C LYS A 194 -31.03 -25.96 -6.14
N THR A 195 -32.03 -26.54 -5.49
CA THR A 195 -33.32 -26.81 -6.13
C THR A 195 -34.03 -25.45 -6.29
N GLU A 196 -34.56 -25.21 -7.48
CA GLU A 196 -35.33 -24.02 -7.87
C GLU A 196 -36.32 -23.63 -6.76
N ASP A 197 -36.13 -22.44 -6.16
CA ASP A 197 -37.21 -21.54 -5.75
C ASP A 197 -36.62 -20.25 -5.15
N ASP A 198 -37.00 -19.16 -5.77
CA ASP A 198 -36.92 -17.74 -5.46
C ASP A 198 -36.40 -17.29 -4.07
N ASP A 199 -35.40 -16.38 -4.04
CA ASP A 199 -35.59 -15.05 -3.46
C ASP A 199 -34.43 -14.08 -3.75
N ASP A 200 -34.77 -12.90 -4.27
CA ASP A 200 -33.90 -11.75 -4.51
C ASP A 200 -33.60 -11.01 -3.21
N SER A 201 -32.66 -11.47 -2.41
CA SER A 201 -32.14 -10.66 -1.30
C SER A 201 -30.78 -10.07 -1.64
N VAL A 202 -30.75 -8.78 -1.89
CA VAL A 202 -29.56 -7.95 -2.08
C VAL A 202 -28.90 -7.73 -0.74
N TYR A 203 -27.70 -8.28 -0.53
CA TYR A 203 -26.88 -7.95 0.64
C TYR A 203 -25.93 -6.81 0.30
N THR A 204 -26.17 -5.66 0.90
CA THR A 204 -25.24 -4.51 0.87
C THR A 204 -24.26 -4.66 2.04
N ILE A 205 -22.98 -4.82 1.76
CA ILE A 205 -21.93 -4.82 2.79
C ILE A 205 -21.61 -3.37 3.12
N HIS A 206 -22.05 -2.90 4.29
CA HIS A 206 -21.59 -1.64 4.86
C HIS A 206 -20.34 -1.89 5.72
N PRO A 207 -19.28 -1.09 5.56
CA PRO A 207 -18.14 -1.16 6.46
C PRO A 207 -18.59 -0.70 7.85
N THR A 208 -18.46 -1.57 8.85
CA THR A 208 -18.70 -1.23 10.26
C THR A 208 -17.66 -0.23 10.72
N LYS A 209 -18.11 0.98 11.05
CA LYS A 209 -17.34 1.95 11.83
C LYS A 209 -17.14 1.41 13.25
N LYS A 210 -15.91 1.38 13.68
CA LYS A 210 -15.53 1.45 15.08
C LYS A 210 -14.73 2.72 15.32
#